data_87695ae04079740f3227fe0b87b2c17c
#
_entry.id   87695ae04079740f3227fe0b87b2c17c
#
_cell.length_a   1.000
_cell.length_b   1.000
_cell.length_c   1.000
_cell.angle_alpha   90.00
_cell.angle_beta   90.00
_cell.angle_gamma   90.00
#
_symmetry.space_group_name_H-M   'P 1'
#
loop_
_entity.id
_entity.type
_entity.pdbx_description
1 polymer ?
#
loop_
_entity_poly.entity_id
_entity_poly.type
_entity_poly.pdbx_seq_one_letter_code
_entity_poly.pdbx_strand_id
1 'polypeptide(L)'
;MTQHAKTIPLSPPPRLQSRAAFVGRFGGVYEHSPWIAEALHDRGLTAAEDTPEGLAAAMASVLAAAGDDAKLALIRAHPDLAGRAAIAGDLTEASLSEQAGAGLDRCTPEEFRRFQELNDAYKEKFGFPFILAVGGRTRHDILAAFESRFENDPQTEFRTALQQIDRIALLRLQSLAGNWPSFKPGGA
;
A
#
# COMPACT_ATOMS: atom_id res chain seq x y z
N MET A 1 -2.02 -27.60 -15.08
CA MET A 1 -3.36 -27.03 -15.02
C MET A 1 -3.34 -25.93 -13.96
N THR A 2 -3.16 -24.68 -14.38
CA THR A 2 -3.12 -23.52 -13.48
C THR A 2 -4.55 -23.20 -13.07
N GLN A 3 -4.90 -23.45 -11.80
CA GLN A 3 -6.17 -22.96 -11.25
C GLN A 3 -6.12 -21.43 -11.30
N HIS A 4 -6.87 -20.83 -12.21
CA HIS A 4 -7.15 -19.40 -12.17
C HIS A 4 -7.96 -19.15 -10.89
N ALA A 5 -7.36 -18.49 -9.91
CA ALA A 5 -8.08 -18.03 -8.74
C ALA A 5 -9.26 -17.19 -9.24
N LYS A 6 -10.48 -17.59 -8.86
CA LYS A 6 -11.71 -16.92 -9.28
C LYS A 6 -11.70 -15.52 -8.67
N THR A 7 -11.44 -14.50 -9.48
CA THR A 7 -11.50 -13.11 -9.03
C THR A 7 -12.94 -12.79 -8.60
N ILE A 8 -13.12 -12.36 -7.35
CA ILE A 8 -14.43 -11.91 -6.85
C ILE A 8 -14.60 -10.45 -7.28
N PRO A 9 -15.69 -10.11 -8.02
CA PRO A 9 -15.91 -8.73 -8.44
C PRO A 9 -16.24 -7.83 -7.24
N LEU A 10 -15.93 -6.54 -7.40
CA LEU A 10 -16.34 -5.50 -6.45
C LEU A 10 -17.85 -5.28 -6.51
N SER A 11 -18.50 -5.30 -5.35
CA SER A 11 -19.96 -5.09 -5.27
C SER A 11 -20.26 -3.94 -4.30
N PRO A 12 -21.08 -2.94 -4.69
CA PRO A 12 -21.59 -2.70 -6.04
C PRO A 12 -20.47 -2.40 -7.05
N PRO A 13 -20.71 -2.63 -8.37
CA PRO A 13 -19.69 -2.41 -9.40
C PRO A 13 -19.20 -0.95 -9.42
N PRO A 14 -17.88 -0.70 -9.45
CA PRO A 14 -17.30 0.65 -9.47
C PRO A 14 -17.88 1.55 -10.57
N ARG A 15 -18.04 1.04 -11.80
CA ARG A 15 -18.56 1.80 -12.95
C ARG A 15 -20.00 2.30 -12.80
N LEU A 16 -20.77 1.74 -11.86
CA LEU A 16 -22.17 2.11 -11.62
C LEU A 16 -22.32 3.08 -10.42
N GLN A 17 -21.24 3.42 -9.75
CA GLN A 17 -21.28 4.31 -8.60
C GLN A 17 -21.21 5.78 -9.05
N SER A 18 -21.92 6.64 -8.31
CA SER A 18 -21.72 8.09 -8.47
C SER A 18 -20.28 8.48 -8.06
N ARG A 19 -19.78 9.62 -8.55
CA ARG A 19 -18.44 10.14 -8.18
C ARG A 19 -18.25 10.17 -6.67
N ALA A 20 -19.22 10.70 -5.94
CA ALA A 20 -19.14 10.80 -4.48
C ALA A 20 -19.06 9.43 -3.81
N ALA A 21 -19.87 8.45 -4.25
CA ALA A 21 -19.85 7.09 -3.71
C ALA A 21 -18.54 6.37 -4.06
N PHE A 22 -18.04 6.53 -5.28
CA PHE A 22 -16.78 5.95 -5.73
C PHE A 22 -15.58 6.50 -4.95
N VAL A 23 -15.47 7.83 -4.86
CA VAL A 23 -14.38 8.47 -4.12
C VAL A 23 -14.48 8.17 -2.61
N GLY A 24 -15.70 8.17 -2.05
CA GLY A 24 -15.91 7.79 -0.65
C GLY A 24 -15.44 6.36 -0.34
N ARG A 25 -15.60 5.44 -1.29
CA ARG A 25 -15.21 4.03 -1.12
C ARG A 25 -13.74 3.77 -1.44
N PHE A 26 -13.20 4.37 -2.49
CA PHE A 26 -11.88 4.03 -3.04
C PHE A 26 -10.84 5.14 -2.87
N GLY A 27 -11.22 6.34 -2.41
CA GLY A 27 -10.31 7.47 -2.23
C GLY A 27 -9.21 7.22 -1.20
N GLY A 28 -9.44 6.32 -0.23
CA GLY A 28 -8.44 5.92 0.77
C GLY A 28 -7.54 4.75 0.36
N VAL A 29 -7.71 4.19 -0.85
CA VAL A 29 -6.89 3.07 -1.34
C VAL A 29 -5.41 3.48 -1.47
N TYR A 30 -5.14 4.69 -1.94
CA TYR A 30 -3.82 5.33 -1.90
C TYR A 30 -3.75 6.29 -0.71
N GLU A 31 -2.73 6.15 0.11
CA GLU A 31 -2.58 6.86 1.38
C GLU A 31 -2.72 8.38 1.19
N HIS A 32 -3.70 9.00 1.86
CA HIS A 32 -4.01 10.44 1.79
C HIS A 32 -4.07 11.04 0.38
N SER A 33 -4.41 10.22 -0.64
CA SER A 33 -4.35 10.64 -2.05
C SER A 33 -5.64 10.34 -2.81
N PRO A 34 -6.80 10.89 -2.38
CA PRO A 34 -8.09 10.64 -3.03
C PRO A 34 -8.13 11.11 -4.49
N TRP A 35 -7.22 12.02 -4.88
CA TRP A 35 -7.12 12.55 -6.23
C TRP A 35 -6.94 11.46 -7.30
N ILE A 36 -6.35 10.30 -6.95
CA ILE A 36 -6.19 9.17 -7.88
C ILE A 36 -7.56 8.57 -8.23
N ALA A 37 -8.39 8.33 -7.21
CA ALA A 37 -9.75 7.85 -7.42
C ALA A 37 -10.63 8.89 -8.14
N GLU A 38 -10.49 10.17 -7.80
CA GLU A 38 -11.18 11.28 -8.45
C GLU A 38 -10.85 11.34 -9.94
N ALA A 39 -9.57 11.40 -10.28
CA ALA A 39 -9.09 11.45 -11.66
C ALA A 39 -9.50 10.22 -12.47
N LEU A 40 -9.49 9.03 -11.84
CA LEU A 40 -9.93 7.82 -12.52
C LEU A 40 -11.45 7.86 -12.81
N HIS A 41 -12.27 8.27 -11.85
CA HIS A 41 -13.72 8.39 -12.06
C HIS A 41 -14.04 9.40 -13.16
N ASP A 42 -13.38 10.58 -13.15
CA ASP A 42 -13.58 11.65 -14.13
C ASP A 42 -13.14 11.22 -15.54
N ARG A 43 -12.21 10.27 -15.65
CA ARG A 43 -11.78 9.65 -16.93
C ARG A 43 -12.80 8.64 -17.47
N GLY A 44 -13.71 8.17 -16.64
CA GLY A 44 -14.70 7.15 -16.96
C GLY A 44 -14.24 5.74 -16.63
N LEU A 45 -15.19 4.90 -16.23
CA LEU A 45 -14.98 3.51 -15.83
C LEU A 45 -15.72 2.57 -16.78
N THR A 46 -15.15 1.39 -17.00
CA THR A 46 -15.71 0.31 -17.81
C THR A 46 -15.95 -0.95 -16.96
N ALA A 47 -16.38 -2.04 -17.56
CA ALA A 47 -16.52 -3.30 -16.85
C ALA A 47 -15.16 -3.91 -16.42
N ALA A 48 -14.06 -3.45 -16.97
CA ALA A 48 -12.72 -3.90 -16.58
C ALA A 48 -12.38 -3.53 -15.13
N GLU A 49 -12.85 -2.36 -14.68
CA GLU A 49 -12.62 -1.85 -13.33
C GLU A 49 -13.57 -2.43 -12.28
N ASP A 50 -14.49 -3.33 -12.66
CA ASP A 50 -15.39 -4.01 -11.70
C ASP A 50 -14.67 -5.10 -10.89
N THR A 51 -13.39 -5.36 -11.16
CA THR A 51 -12.55 -6.28 -10.40
C THR A 51 -11.46 -5.54 -9.62
N PRO A 52 -10.97 -6.07 -8.48
CA PRO A 52 -9.84 -5.47 -7.75
C PRO A 52 -8.62 -5.25 -8.64
N GLU A 53 -8.29 -6.23 -9.47
CA GLU A 53 -7.12 -6.19 -10.36
C GLU A 53 -7.29 -5.12 -11.46
N GLY A 54 -8.47 -5.05 -12.07
CA GLY A 54 -8.77 -4.06 -13.11
C GLY A 54 -8.78 -2.64 -12.54
N LEU A 55 -9.41 -2.46 -11.37
CA LEU A 55 -9.43 -1.17 -10.68
C LEU A 55 -8.02 -0.73 -10.24
N ALA A 56 -7.22 -1.66 -9.69
CA ALA A 56 -5.84 -1.38 -9.31
C ALA A 56 -4.99 -0.96 -10.52
N ALA A 57 -5.11 -1.67 -11.65
CA ALA A 57 -4.39 -1.33 -12.87
C ALA A 57 -4.79 0.04 -13.41
N ALA A 58 -6.07 0.38 -13.39
CA ALA A 58 -6.57 1.68 -13.81
C ALA A 58 -6.06 2.82 -12.89
N MET A 59 -6.10 2.64 -11.57
CA MET A 59 -5.55 3.60 -10.60
C MET A 59 -4.04 3.77 -10.76
N ALA A 60 -3.29 2.68 -10.92
CA ALA A 60 -1.84 2.72 -11.19
C ALA A 60 -1.52 3.50 -12.49
N SER A 61 -2.38 3.40 -13.52
CA SER A 61 -2.21 4.18 -14.74
C SER A 61 -2.40 5.70 -14.53
N VAL A 62 -3.29 6.09 -13.62
CA VAL A 62 -3.46 7.50 -13.21
C VAL A 62 -2.20 7.98 -12.50
N LEU A 63 -1.69 7.20 -11.54
CA LEU A 63 -0.45 7.52 -10.82
C LEU A 63 0.75 7.59 -11.76
N ALA A 64 0.88 6.64 -12.69
CA ALA A 64 1.98 6.62 -13.66
C ALA A 64 2.01 7.89 -14.54
N ALA A 65 0.85 8.42 -14.92
CA ALA A 65 0.72 9.64 -15.72
C ALA A 65 0.94 10.93 -14.91
N ALA A 66 0.98 10.87 -13.58
CA ALA A 66 1.22 12.03 -12.73
C ALA A 66 2.68 12.51 -12.81
N GLY A 67 2.90 13.78 -12.49
CA GLY A 67 4.25 14.35 -12.35
C GLY A 67 4.99 13.81 -11.13
N ASP A 68 6.31 13.91 -11.14
CA ASP A 68 7.16 13.36 -10.08
C ASP A 68 6.92 14.01 -8.70
N ASP A 69 6.53 15.29 -8.67
CA ASP A 69 6.17 15.96 -7.41
C ASP A 69 4.94 15.32 -6.74
N ALA A 70 3.91 14.97 -7.53
CA ALA A 70 2.72 14.30 -7.01
C ALA A 70 3.03 12.86 -6.56
N LYS A 71 3.88 12.15 -7.29
CA LYS A 71 4.37 10.82 -6.91
C LYS A 71 5.18 10.88 -5.61
N LEU A 72 6.07 11.85 -5.48
CA LEU A 72 6.88 12.04 -4.27
C LEU A 72 6.01 12.42 -3.07
N ALA A 73 5.01 13.27 -3.27
CA ALA A 73 4.04 13.62 -2.23
C ALA A 73 3.27 12.39 -1.74
N LEU A 74 2.82 11.51 -2.66
CA LEU A 74 2.18 10.25 -2.32
C LEU A 74 3.12 9.33 -1.52
N ILE A 75 4.37 9.16 -1.93
CA ILE A 75 5.33 8.33 -1.19
C ILE A 75 5.51 8.89 0.23
N ARG A 76 5.66 10.22 0.38
CA ARG A 76 5.84 10.89 1.67
C ARG A 76 4.60 10.87 2.56
N ALA A 77 3.42 10.64 2.00
CA ALA A 77 2.19 10.49 2.77
C ALA A 77 2.11 9.16 3.53
N HIS A 78 2.94 8.17 3.15
CA HIS A 78 2.94 6.88 3.83
C HIS A 78 3.70 6.96 5.17
N PRO A 79 3.19 6.28 6.22
CA PRO A 79 3.87 6.24 7.51
C PRO A 79 5.10 5.32 7.47
N ASP A 80 6.04 5.57 8.37
CA ASP A 80 7.14 4.64 8.64
C ASP A 80 6.62 3.29 9.13
N LEU A 81 7.25 2.19 8.73
CA LEU A 81 6.97 0.85 9.28
C LEU A 81 7.54 0.74 10.70
N ALA A 82 6.75 0.21 11.64
CA ALA A 82 7.04 0.20 13.07
C ALA A 82 7.45 1.60 13.60
N GLY A 83 6.91 2.66 12.97
CA GLY A 83 7.26 4.04 13.28
C GLY A 83 6.57 4.57 14.53
N ARG A 84 7.00 5.76 14.97
CA ARG A 84 6.42 6.45 16.14
C ARG A 84 4.94 6.81 15.92
N ALA A 85 4.51 7.02 14.68
CA ALA A 85 3.11 7.27 14.33
C ALA A 85 2.18 6.10 14.71
N ALA A 86 2.68 4.85 14.66
CA ALA A 86 1.93 3.68 15.12
C ALA A 86 1.66 3.72 16.64
N ILE A 87 2.60 4.26 17.41
CA ILE A 87 2.46 4.41 18.87
C ILE A 87 1.56 5.60 19.21
N ALA A 88 1.63 6.68 18.41
CA ALA A 88 0.84 7.90 18.61
C ALA A 88 -0.63 7.78 18.15
N GLY A 89 -0.98 6.71 17.40
CA GLY A 89 -2.34 6.54 16.85
C GLY A 89 -2.60 7.37 15.58
N ASP A 90 -1.56 7.84 14.91
CA ASP A 90 -1.64 8.71 13.73
C ASP A 90 -1.69 7.93 12.40
N LEU A 91 -1.90 6.60 12.46
CA LEU A 91 -2.03 5.76 11.27
C LEU A 91 -3.48 5.70 10.78
N THR A 92 -3.65 5.56 9.46
CA THR A 92 -4.95 5.14 8.92
C THR A 92 -5.29 3.72 9.39
N GLU A 93 -6.59 3.40 9.49
CA GLU A 93 -7.04 2.05 9.91
C GLU A 93 -6.43 0.95 9.01
N ALA A 94 -6.30 1.21 7.71
CA ALA A 94 -5.70 0.28 6.77
C ALA A 94 -4.21 0.05 7.11
N SER A 95 -3.42 1.11 7.26
CA SER A 95 -2.00 1.02 7.61
C SER A 95 -1.78 0.38 8.97
N LEU A 96 -2.64 0.67 9.96
CA LEU A 96 -2.57 0.04 11.28
C LEU A 96 -2.80 -1.48 11.20
N SER A 97 -3.86 -1.89 10.47
CA SER A 97 -4.20 -3.31 10.29
C SER A 97 -3.10 -4.07 9.52
N GLU A 98 -2.55 -3.46 8.46
CA GLU A 98 -1.47 -4.02 7.66
C GLU A 98 -0.21 -4.25 8.49
N GLN A 99 0.21 -3.26 9.28
CA GLN A 99 1.38 -3.36 10.15
C GLN A 99 1.20 -4.36 11.29
N ALA A 100 0.02 -4.40 11.93
CA ALA A 100 -0.31 -5.39 12.95
C ALA A 100 -0.32 -6.82 12.37
N GLY A 101 -0.85 -7.00 11.15
CA GLY A 101 -0.81 -8.29 10.44
C GLY A 101 0.59 -8.82 10.18
N ALA A 102 1.58 -7.93 10.03
CA ALA A 102 3.01 -8.27 9.90
C ALA A 102 3.73 -8.43 11.26
N GLY A 103 3.03 -8.24 12.38
CA GLY A 103 3.60 -8.34 13.73
C GLY A 103 4.46 -7.15 14.15
N LEU A 104 4.34 -6.00 13.46
CA LEU A 104 5.10 -4.79 13.79
C LEU A 104 4.61 -4.13 15.09
N ASP A 105 3.41 -4.45 15.55
CA ASP A 105 2.84 -4.08 16.84
C ASP A 105 3.47 -4.85 18.02
N ARG A 106 4.23 -5.91 17.74
CA ARG A 106 4.83 -6.83 18.72
C ARG A 106 6.35 -6.89 18.61
N CYS A 107 6.98 -5.83 18.14
CA CYS A 107 8.44 -5.72 18.10
C CYS A 107 9.02 -5.73 19.52
N THR A 108 10.13 -6.43 19.70
CA THR A 108 10.93 -6.25 20.92
C THR A 108 11.53 -4.84 20.96
N PRO A 109 11.98 -4.33 22.12
CA PRO A 109 12.64 -3.03 22.19
C PRO A 109 13.85 -2.91 21.25
N GLU A 110 14.60 -4.01 21.05
CA GLU A 110 15.74 -4.07 20.14
C GLU A 110 15.30 -3.99 18.68
N GLU A 111 14.27 -4.76 18.29
CA GLU A 111 13.71 -4.71 16.94
C GLU A 111 13.11 -3.33 16.64
N PHE A 112 12.37 -2.74 17.59
CA PHE A 112 11.83 -1.40 17.45
C PHE A 112 12.94 -0.37 17.22
N ARG A 113 14.00 -0.40 18.04
CA ARG A 113 15.16 0.50 17.87
C ARG A 113 15.79 0.32 16.49
N ARG A 114 15.96 -0.93 16.03
CA ARG A 114 16.50 -1.22 14.70
C ARG A 114 15.63 -0.65 13.59
N PHE A 115 14.30 -0.76 13.70
CA PHE A 115 13.37 -0.12 12.74
C PHE A 115 13.52 1.40 12.73
N GLN A 116 13.67 2.05 13.91
CA GLN A 116 13.85 3.50 13.97
C GLN A 116 15.16 3.93 13.29
N GLU A 117 16.28 3.26 13.58
CA GLU A 117 17.58 3.52 12.95
C GLU A 117 17.49 3.39 11.42
N LEU A 118 16.85 2.32 10.92
CA LEU A 118 16.69 2.09 9.50
C LEU A 118 15.76 3.11 8.83
N ASN A 119 14.63 3.45 9.47
CA ASN A 119 13.73 4.48 8.96
C ASN A 119 14.42 5.83 8.84
N ASP A 120 15.21 6.24 9.86
CA ASP A 120 15.90 7.52 9.87
C ASP A 120 17.01 7.55 8.81
N ALA A 121 17.85 6.51 8.75
CA ALA A 121 18.90 6.39 7.73
C ALA A 121 18.34 6.33 6.30
N TYR A 122 17.20 5.64 6.12
CA TYR A 122 16.55 5.53 4.81
C TYR A 122 15.98 6.87 4.34
N LYS A 123 15.33 7.62 5.23
CA LYS A 123 14.83 8.97 4.92
C LYS A 123 15.97 9.96 4.66
N GLU A 124 17.08 9.85 5.38
CA GLU A 124 18.27 10.65 5.11
C GLU A 124 18.85 10.37 3.71
N LYS A 125 18.92 9.07 3.31
CA LYS A 125 19.47 8.68 2.00
C LYS A 125 18.56 9.02 0.85
N PHE A 126 17.24 8.73 0.95
CA PHE A 126 16.31 8.78 -0.18
C PHE A 126 15.34 9.96 -0.15
N GLY A 127 15.17 10.64 0.99
CA GLY A 127 14.28 11.79 1.17
C GLY A 127 12.80 11.42 1.31
N PHE A 128 12.48 10.12 1.52
CA PHE A 128 11.12 9.60 1.71
C PHE A 128 11.13 8.32 2.55
N PRO A 129 9.98 7.91 3.15
CA PRO A 129 9.90 6.71 3.97
C PRO A 129 10.07 5.42 3.15
N PHE A 130 10.52 4.36 3.82
CA PHE A 130 10.58 3.02 3.23
C PHE A 130 9.18 2.46 3.02
N ILE A 131 8.85 2.12 1.78
CA ILE A 131 7.55 1.56 1.41
C ILE A 131 7.69 0.09 1.07
N LEU A 132 6.88 -0.74 1.73
CA LEU A 132 6.79 -2.17 1.47
C LEU A 132 5.37 -2.67 1.70
N ALA A 133 4.84 -3.44 0.77
CA ALA A 133 3.62 -4.20 0.98
C ALA A 133 3.89 -5.34 1.98
N VAL A 134 3.44 -5.19 3.21
CA VAL A 134 3.79 -6.08 4.33
C VAL A 134 2.88 -7.31 4.45
N GLY A 135 1.80 -7.37 3.70
CA GLY A 135 0.87 -8.51 3.73
C GLY A 135 1.58 -9.85 3.47
N GLY A 136 1.45 -10.78 4.40
CA GLY A 136 2.09 -12.10 4.34
C GLY A 136 3.58 -12.13 4.69
N ARG A 137 4.16 -11.00 5.14
CA ARG A 137 5.57 -10.90 5.57
C ARG A 137 5.66 -10.91 7.08
N THR A 138 6.79 -11.38 7.59
CA THR A 138 7.18 -11.24 9.00
C THR A 138 8.03 -9.98 9.17
N ARG A 139 8.18 -9.50 10.42
CA ARG A 139 9.09 -8.40 10.74
C ARG A 139 10.55 -8.66 10.33
N HIS A 140 10.99 -9.93 10.32
CA HIS A 140 12.33 -10.32 9.85
C HIS A 140 12.46 -10.16 8.33
N ASP A 141 11.42 -10.54 7.57
CA ASP A 141 11.39 -10.32 6.11
C ASP A 141 11.43 -8.82 5.77
N ILE A 142 10.78 -8.00 6.60
CA ILE A 142 10.76 -6.55 6.43
C ILE A 142 12.14 -5.95 6.71
N LEU A 143 12.82 -6.35 7.79
CA LEU A 143 14.19 -5.92 8.09
C LEU A 143 15.16 -6.31 6.97
N ALA A 144 15.10 -7.55 6.49
CA ALA A 144 15.92 -8.01 5.37
C ALA A 144 15.66 -7.20 4.08
N ALA A 145 14.39 -6.85 3.82
CA ALA A 145 14.04 -6.01 2.68
C ALA A 145 14.59 -4.58 2.83
N PHE A 146 14.57 -4.00 4.03
CA PHE A 146 15.21 -2.71 4.32
C PHE A 146 16.69 -2.71 3.96
N GLU A 147 17.42 -3.69 4.50
CA GLU A 147 18.88 -3.81 4.31
C GLU A 147 19.21 -3.97 2.81
N SER A 148 18.50 -4.86 2.12
CA SER A 148 18.70 -5.10 0.69
C SER A 148 18.42 -3.85 -0.16
N ARG A 149 17.33 -3.14 0.11
CA ARG A 149 16.92 -1.96 -0.68
C ARG A 149 17.70 -0.70 -0.32
N PHE A 150 18.33 -0.67 0.83
CA PHE A 150 19.22 0.42 1.20
C PHE A 150 20.40 0.58 0.22
N GLU A 151 20.81 -0.50 -0.46
CA GLU A 151 21.86 -0.50 -1.48
C GLU A 151 21.43 0.08 -2.84
N ASN A 152 20.14 0.29 -3.06
CA ASN A 152 19.63 0.84 -4.32
C ASN A 152 20.12 2.29 -4.55
N ASP A 153 20.19 2.69 -5.82
CA ASP A 153 20.30 4.09 -6.20
C ASP A 153 18.95 4.81 -6.02
N PRO A 154 18.94 6.15 -5.86
CA PRO A 154 17.70 6.89 -5.59
C PRO A 154 16.61 6.74 -6.64
N GLN A 155 16.97 6.62 -7.92
CA GLN A 155 15.99 6.49 -9.00
C GLN A 155 15.34 5.10 -9.00
N THR A 156 16.13 4.06 -8.77
CA THR A 156 15.62 2.69 -8.61
C THR A 156 14.72 2.60 -7.41
N GLU A 157 15.11 3.21 -6.28
CA GLU A 157 14.34 3.15 -5.06
C GLU A 157 13.01 3.94 -5.16
N PHE A 158 13.01 5.08 -5.83
CA PHE A 158 11.78 5.83 -6.11
C PHE A 158 10.78 4.98 -6.92
N ARG A 159 11.24 4.30 -7.98
CA ARG A 159 10.39 3.40 -8.77
C ARG A 159 9.90 2.21 -7.95
N THR A 160 10.78 1.63 -7.13
CA THR A 160 10.43 0.51 -6.24
C THR A 160 9.38 0.92 -5.22
N ALA A 161 9.49 2.10 -4.62
CA ALA A 161 8.49 2.64 -3.71
C ALA A 161 7.11 2.74 -4.37
N LEU A 162 7.01 3.29 -5.58
CA LEU A 162 5.75 3.38 -6.33
C LEU A 162 5.16 2.00 -6.64
N GLN A 163 5.99 1.03 -7.04
CA GLN A 163 5.55 -0.36 -7.27
C GLN A 163 5.00 -1.00 -5.99
N GLN A 164 5.61 -0.72 -4.84
CA GLN A 164 5.10 -1.21 -3.56
C GLN A 164 3.78 -0.54 -3.18
N ILE A 165 3.61 0.75 -3.47
CA ILE A 165 2.34 1.47 -3.28
C ILE A 165 1.23 0.85 -4.14
N ASP A 166 1.48 0.58 -5.42
CA ASP A 166 0.52 -0.09 -6.30
C ASP A 166 0.17 -1.50 -5.78
N ARG A 167 1.15 -2.20 -5.22
CA ARG A 167 0.90 -3.51 -4.59
C ARG A 167 0.02 -3.39 -3.34
N ILE A 168 0.25 -2.40 -2.49
CA ILE A 168 -0.61 -2.10 -1.32
C ILE A 168 -2.03 -1.79 -1.78
N ALA A 169 -2.18 -0.94 -2.80
CA ALA A 169 -3.47 -0.58 -3.36
C ALA A 169 -4.25 -1.82 -3.85
N LEU A 170 -3.60 -2.72 -4.58
CA LEU A 170 -4.22 -3.97 -5.01
C LEU A 170 -4.70 -4.82 -3.82
N LEU A 171 -3.87 -4.99 -2.79
CA LEU A 171 -4.22 -5.76 -1.59
C LEU A 171 -5.43 -5.14 -0.86
N ARG A 172 -5.48 -3.83 -0.74
CA ARG A 172 -6.62 -3.10 -0.16
C ARG A 172 -7.90 -3.31 -0.97
N LEU A 173 -7.83 -3.26 -2.30
CA LEU A 173 -8.97 -3.53 -3.17
C LEU A 173 -9.45 -4.99 -3.09
N GLN A 174 -8.55 -5.94 -3.01
CA GLN A 174 -8.88 -7.35 -2.78
C GLN A 174 -9.57 -7.56 -1.42
N SER A 175 -9.12 -6.87 -0.39
CA SER A 175 -9.80 -6.87 0.93
C SER A 175 -11.21 -6.32 0.84
N LEU A 176 -11.42 -5.22 0.12
CA LEU A 176 -12.77 -4.64 -0.11
C LEU A 176 -13.71 -5.54 -0.90
N ALA A 177 -13.18 -6.46 -1.71
CA ALA A 177 -13.96 -7.48 -2.41
C ALA A 177 -14.24 -8.73 -1.56
N GLY A 178 -13.73 -8.80 -0.31
CA GLY A 178 -13.82 -9.99 0.52
C GLY A 178 -12.83 -11.10 0.12
N ASN A 179 -11.84 -10.78 -0.68
CA ASN A 179 -10.80 -11.70 -1.18
C ASN A 179 -9.50 -11.69 -0.37
N TRP A 180 -9.48 -11.07 0.80
CA TRP A 180 -8.28 -11.10 1.64
C TRP A 180 -8.00 -12.54 2.03
N PRO A 181 -6.82 -13.11 1.69
CA PRO A 181 -6.43 -14.38 2.25
C PRO A 181 -6.39 -14.24 3.76
N SER A 182 -7.29 -14.93 4.46
CA SER A 182 -7.26 -15.01 5.91
C SER A 182 -5.89 -15.55 6.31
N PHE A 183 -4.98 -14.66 6.73
CA PHE A 183 -3.71 -15.06 7.29
C PHE A 183 -4.04 -15.81 8.58
N LYS A 184 -4.00 -17.14 8.53
CA LYS A 184 -3.95 -17.95 9.75
C LYS A 184 -2.53 -17.79 10.27
N PRO A 185 -2.31 -17.17 11.44
CA PRO A 185 -1.01 -17.21 12.08
C PRO A 185 -0.66 -18.68 12.24
N GLY A 186 0.49 -19.07 11.69
CA GLY A 186 1.00 -20.44 11.76
C GLY A 186 0.92 -20.92 13.19
N GLY A 187 0.27 -22.08 13.38
CA GLY A 187 0.24 -22.77 14.66
C GLY A 187 1.65 -23.00 15.18
N ALA A 188 1.73 -22.95 16.48
CA ALA A 188 2.90 -23.11 17.34
C ALA A 188 3.86 -24.20 16.92
#